data_a9afd86b5dccdd51b364acad018cc373
#
_entry.id   a9afd86b5dccdd51b364acad018cc373
#
_cell.length_a   1.000
_cell.length_b   1.000
_cell.length_c   1.000
_cell.angle_alpha   90.00
_cell.angle_beta   90.00
_cell.angle_gamma   90.00
#
_symmetry.space_group_name_H-M   'P 1'
#
loop_
_entity.id
_entity.type
_entity.pdbx_description
1 polymer ?
#
loop_
_entity_poly.entity_id
_entity_poly.type
_entity_poly.pdbx_seq_one_letter_code
_entity_poly.pdbx_strand_id
1 'polypeptide(L)'
;MTIDAAETGAVQSLLARVGAGLDEYLEFAHPDAQHPNQRWHEALNRALPREGVGVERVVDELVQHVIPNGSALPRPGCCSFITTGGVTASTLASTAASIASPQRYGLTAFNFLEALSLEWLAEMFGLKAMQGVYSSGGSVANLLALGAARQSAFERVGRDPAADGIDRPVALYASQEAHHTIQRSAGVLGLGRRAVRPIACDARGRMQVSELERALNEDARAGILPVAIIANAGTTNAGAIDPLRSIGELANADERIHPLPEQV
;
A
#
# COMPACT_ATOMS: atom_id res chain seq x y z
N MET A 1 14.31 -10.52 -23.12
CA MET A 1 14.56 -9.15 -23.59
C MET A 1 16.03 -8.88 -23.35
N THR A 2 16.86 -9.06 -24.36
CA THR A 2 18.29 -8.78 -24.31
C THR A 2 18.45 -7.29 -24.54
N ILE A 3 19.04 -6.58 -23.59
CA ILE A 3 19.49 -5.20 -23.82
C ILE A 3 20.53 -5.31 -24.93
N ASP A 4 20.32 -4.60 -26.02
CA ASP A 4 21.28 -4.57 -27.14
C ASP A 4 22.64 -4.09 -26.60
N ALA A 5 23.72 -4.79 -26.94
CA ALA A 5 25.07 -4.43 -26.50
C ALA A 5 25.47 -2.99 -26.94
N ALA A 6 24.84 -2.45 -27.98
CA ALA A 6 24.99 -1.07 -28.40
C ALA A 6 24.34 -0.05 -27.44
N GLU A 7 23.34 -0.47 -26.64
CA GLU A 7 22.65 0.40 -25.67
C GLU A 7 23.32 0.41 -24.28
N THR A 8 24.16 -0.57 -23.96
CA THR A 8 24.83 -0.66 -22.64
C THR A 8 25.79 0.51 -22.35
N GLY A 9 26.39 1.09 -23.35
CA GLY A 9 27.24 2.30 -23.20
C GLY A 9 26.45 3.60 -22.99
N ALA A 10 25.17 3.60 -23.33
CA ALA A 10 24.29 4.77 -23.25
C ALA A 10 23.56 4.94 -21.90
N VAL A 11 23.50 3.90 -21.06
CA VAL A 11 22.74 3.92 -19.80
C VAL A 11 23.15 5.09 -18.90
N GLN A 12 24.44 5.35 -18.73
CA GLN A 12 24.92 6.43 -17.87
C GLN A 12 24.49 7.81 -18.39
N SER A 13 24.66 8.08 -19.68
CA SER A 13 24.31 9.37 -20.28
C SER A 13 22.80 9.61 -20.29
N LEU A 14 22.02 8.58 -20.54
CA LEU A 14 20.56 8.64 -20.51
C LEU A 14 20.01 8.86 -19.08
N LEU A 15 20.58 8.17 -18.09
CA LEU A 15 20.24 8.40 -16.70
C LEU A 15 20.62 9.81 -16.23
N ALA A 16 21.74 10.36 -16.69
CA ALA A 16 22.14 11.74 -16.38
C ALA A 16 21.11 12.75 -16.92
N ARG A 17 20.59 12.55 -18.12
CA ARG A 17 19.54 13.41 -18.72
C ARG A 17 18.22 13.32 -17.95
N VAL A 18 17.79 12.11 -17.61
CA VAL A 18 16.60 11.89 -16.79
C VAL A 18 16.79 12.52 -15.40
N GLY A 19 17.98 12.35 -14.80
CA GLY A 19 18.33 12.95 -13.50
C GLY A 19 18.22 14.46 -13.52
N ALA A 20 18.78 15.13 -14.52
CA ALA A 20 18.68 16.59 -14.67
C ALA A 20 17.22 17.06 -14.79
N GLY A 21 16.38 16.36 -15.55
CA GLY A 21 14.95 16.67 -15.67
C GLY A 21 14.19 16.44 -14.36
N LEU A 22 14.59 15.45 -13.55
CA LEU A 22 14.02 15.21 -12.23
C LEU A 22 14.48 16.27 -11.21
N ASP A 23 15.73 16.70 -11.25
CA ASP A 23 16.23 17.77 -10.37
C ASP A 23 15.47 19.07 -10.62
N GLU A 24 15.29 19.47 -11.89
CA GLU A 24 14.45 20.62 -12.25
C GLU A 24 13.00 20.46 -11.80
N TYR A 25 12.42 19.29 -12.01
CA TYR A 25 11.05 18.99 -11.59
C TYR A 25 10.85 19.07 -10.07
N LEU A 26 11.86 18.72 -9.27
CA LEU A 26 11.81 18.74 -7.82
C LEU A 26 12.15 20.10 -7.21
N GLU A 27 12.47 21.12 -8.01
CA GLU A 27 12.65 22.48 -7.51
C GLU A 27 11.34 23.01 -6.87
N PHE A 28 11.52 23.87 -5.87
CA PHE A 28 10.39 24.55 -5.25
C PHE A 28 9.68 25.43 -6.27
N ALA A 29 8.41 25.13 -6.53
CA ALA A 29 7.56 25.97 -7.35
C ALA A 29 6.39 26.49 -6.51
N HIS A 30 6.14 27.81 -6.61
CA HIS A 30 4.96 28.39 -5.97
C HIS A 30 3.68 27.72 -6.49
N PRO A 31 2.70 27.37 -5.64
CA PRO A 31 1.47 26.68 -6.08
C PRO A 31 0.74 27.36 -7.24
N ASP A 32 0.78 28.70 -7.29
CA ASP A 32 0.14 29.50 -8.33
C ASP A 32 0.89 29.48 -9.67
N ALA A 33 2.16 29.02 -9.68
CA ALA A 33 2.96 28.95 -10.91
C ALA A 33 2.63 27.74 -11.80
N GLN A 34 1.78 26.85 -11.32
CA GLN A 34 1.46 25.61 -12.03
C GLN A 34 0.13 25.72 -12.78
N HIS A 35 0.19 26.31 -13.96
CA HIS A 35 -0.84 26.04 -14.96
C HIS A 35 -0.42 24.81 -15.75
N PRO A 36 -1.21 23.71 -15.74
CA PRO A 36 -0.91 22.55 -16.53
C PRO A 36 -0.85 22.96 -18.01
N ASN A 37 0.34 22.90 -18.59
CA ASN A 37 0.52 23.13 -20.01
C ASN A 37 -0.07 21.92 -20.75
N GLN A 38 -1.28 22.04 -21.26
CA GLN A 38 -1.99 20.95 -21.94
C GLN A 38 -1.34 20.53 -23.26
N ARG A 39 -0.33 21.25 -23.77
CA ARG A 39 0.38 20.89 -25.00
C ARG A 39 1.09 19.54 -24.93
N TRP A 40 1.45 19.07 -23.72
CA TRP A 40 2.01 17.72 -23.56
C TRP A 40 1.04 16.63 -24.01
N HIS A 41 -0.27 16.86 -23.82
CA HIS A 41 -1.30 15.91 -24.22
C HIS A 41 -1.32 15.74 -25.76
N GLU A 42 -1.20 16.85 -26.50
CA GLU A 42 -1.11 16.83 -27.96
C GLU A 42 0.18 16.15 -28.43
N ALA A 43 1.32 16.43 -27.76
CA ALA A 43 2.61 15.83 -28.07
C ALA A 43 2.64 14.31 -27.87
N LEU A 44 1.98 13.81 -26.82
CA LEU A 44 1.96 12.38 -26.48
C LEU A 44 0.81 11.61 -27.14
N ASN A 45 -0.28 12.29 -27.52
CA ASN A 45 -1.47 11.65 -28.12
C ASN A 45 -1.23 11.34 -29.61
N ARG A 46 -0.58 10.25 -29.88
CA ARG A 46 -0.30 9.78 -31.22
C ARG A 46 -0.63 8.29 -31.39
N ALA A 47 -0.79 7.87 -32.63
CA ALA A 47 -0.98 6.45 -32.95
C ALA A 47 0.26 5.63 -32.54
N LEU A 48 0.03 4.36 -32.19
CA LEU A 48 1.12 3.42 -31.91
C LEU A 48 2.09 3.36 -33.12
N PRO A 49 3.39 3.63 -32.89
CA PRO A 49 4.37 3.51 -33.96
C PRO A 49 4.45 2.06 -34.46
N ARG A 50 4.58 1.89 -35.78
CA ARG A 50 4.75 0.55 -36.36
C ARG A 50 6.17 0.01 -36.17
N GLU A 51 7.13 0.87 -35.96
CA GLU A 51 8.53 0.55 -35.72
C GLU A 51 9.01 1.20 -34.43
N GLY A 52 10.07 0.65 -33.83
CA GLY A 52 10.69 1.24 -32.64
C GLY A 52 11.24 2.65 -32.95
N VAL A 53 11.03 3.58 -32.04
CA VAL A 53 11.42 4.98 -32.18
C VAL A 53 12.82 5.28 -31.65
N GLY A 54 13.49 4.30 -31.06
CA GLY A 54 14.82 4.45 -30.43
C GLY A 54 14.75 5.04 -29.01
N VAL A 55 15.71 4.65 -28.18
CA VAL A 55 15.76 5.03 -26.76
C VAL A 55 15.96 6.53 -26.54
N GLU A 56 16.76 7.18 -27.39
CA GLU A 56 17.04 8.62 -27.34
C GLU A 56 15.75 9.44 -27.42
N ARG A 57 14.90 9.12 -28.38
CA ARG A 57 13.63 9.80 -28.57
C ARG A 57 12.69 9.55 -27.39
N VAL A 58 12.66 8.34 -26.85
CA VAL A 58 11.85 8.02 -25.66
C VAL A 58 12.31 8.84 -24.46
N VAL A 59 13.62 9.00 -24.25
CA VAL A 59 14.17 9.82 -23.17
C VAL A 59 13.87 11.30 -23.41
N ASP A 60 13.96 11.80 -24.63
CA ASP A 60 13.58 13.19 -24.96
C ASP A 60 12.12 13.46 -24.60
N GLU A 61 11.22 12.60 -24.98
CA GLU A 61 9.80 12.72 -24.66
C GLU A 61 9.53 12.64 -23.15
N LEU A 62 10.22 11.72 -22.45
CA LEU A 62 10.14 11.60 -21.00
C LEU A 62 10.55 12.89 -20.30
N VAL A 63 11.69 13.47 -20.68
CA VAL A 63 12.25 14.67 -20.07
C VAL A 63 11.45 15.93 -20.44
N GLN A 64 11.02 16.05 -21.70
CA GLN A 64 10.34 17.26 -22.18
C GLN A 64 8.84 17.31 -21.87
N HIS A 65 8.17 16.16 -21.83
CA HIS A 65 6.71 16.12 -21.76
C HIS A 65 6.15 15.37 -20.57
N VAL A 66 6.81 14.33 -20.08
CA VAL A 66 6.26 13.49 -19.01
C VAL A 66 6.68 14.00 -17.62
N ILE A 67 7.98 14.13 -17.38
CA ILE A 67 8.51 14.56 -16.08
C ILE A 67 7.97 15.93 -15.68
N PRO A 68 8.04 16.99 -16.50
CA PRO A 68 7.57 18.33 -16.10
C PRO A 68 6.08 18.39 -15.80
N ASN A 69 5.30 17.47 -16.36
CA ASN A 69 3.85 17.40 -16.20
C ASN A 69 3.41 16.31 -15.21
N GLY A 70 4.30 15.84 -14.35
CA GLY A 70 4.01 14.95 -13.25
C GLY A 70 3.19 15.62 -12.14
N SER A 71 2.82 14.86 -11.12
CA SER A 71 2.09 15.36 -9.96
C SER A 71 2.96 16.31 -9.13
N ALA A 72 2.37 17.36 -8.55
CA ALA A 72 3.07 18.23 -7.61
C ALA A 72 3.42 17.56 -6.26
N LEU A 73 2.90 16.37 -5.99
CA LEU A 73 3.04 15.68 -4.71
C LEU A 73 4.49 15.50 -4.20
N PRO A 74 5.49 15.12 -5.03
CA PRO A 74 6.86 14.98 -4.55
C PRO A 74 7.60 16.30 -4.38
N ARG A 75 7.05 17.43 -4.81
CA ARG A 75 7.73 18.72 -4.78
C ARG A 75 7.75 19.34 -3.39
N PRO A 76 8.81 20.07 -3.02
CA PRO A 76 8.86 20.82 -1.78
C PRO A 76 7.67 21.80 -1.68
N GLY A 77 7.09 21.91 -0.48
CA GLY A 77 5.93 22.78 -0.24
C GLY A 77 4.57 22.19 -0.57
N CYS A 78 4.50 21.01 -1.18
CA CYS A 78 3.23 20.30 -1.33
C CYS A 78 2.79 19.72 0.01
N CYS A 79 1.66 20.20 0.53
CA CYS A 79 1.07 19.77 1.81
C CYS A 79 -0.23 18.96 1.60
N SER A 80 -0.52 18.53 0.39
CA SER A 80 -1.73 17.76 0.08
C SER A 80 -1.44 16.26 0.08
N PHE A 81 -2.42 15.51 0.53
CA PHE A 81 -2.38 14.05 0.68
C PHE A 81 -1.34 13.56 1.70
N ILE A 82 -1.34 12.26 1.97
CA ILE A 82 -0.32 11.59 2.80
C ILE A 82 0.67 10.91 1.85
N THR A 83 1.35 11.69 1.05
CA THR A 83 2.39 11.21 0.15
C THR A 83 3.64 12.05 0.33
N THR A 84 4.77 11.38 0.37
CA THR A 84 6.08 12.03 0.35
C THR A 84 6.77 11.66 -0.94
N GLY A 85 7.64 12.53 -1.44
CA GLY A 85 8.57 12.17 -2.51
C GLY A 85 9.48 11.03 -2.08
N GLY A 86 10.01 10.29 -3.04
CA GLY A 86 11.04 9.30 -2.78
C GLY A 86 12.34 9.96 -2.30
N VAL A 87 13.06 9.33 -1.36
CA VAL A 87 14.44 9.72 -1.06
C VAL A 87 15.33 9.33 -2.25
N THR A 88 16.33 10.15 -2.55
CA THR A 88 17.26 9.92 -3.68
C THR A 88 17.85 8.50 -3.66
N ALA A 89 18.27 8.02 -2.49
CA ALA A 89 18.80 6.66 -2.36
C ALA A 89 17.79 5.58 -2.77
N SER A 90 16.51 5.72 -2.43
CA SER A 90 15.48 4.74 -2.81
C SER A 90 15.18 4.79 -4.31
N THR A 91 15.24 5.95 -4.93
CA THR A 91 15.07 6.11 -6.38
C THR A 91 16.21 5.41 -7.13
N LEU A 92 17.44 5.63 -6.69
CA LEU A 92 18.62 4.96 -7.26
C LEU A 92 18.58 3.44 -7.05
N ALA A 93 18.20 3.00 -5.86
CA ALA A 93 18.04 1.58 -5.55
C ALA A 93 16.95 0.92 -6.40
N SER A 94 15.82 1.61 -6.64
CA SER A 94 14.75 1.12 -7.52
C SER A 94 15.22 1.00 -8.97
N THR A 95 16.00 1.96 -9.45
CA THR A 95 16.62 1.88 -10.78
C THR A 95 17.57 0.69 -10.88
N ALA A 96 18.44 0.51 -9.89
CA ALA A 96 19.35 -0.64 -9.83
C ALA A 96 18.59 -1.96 -9.78
N ALA A 97 17.54 -2.04 -8.98
CA ALA A 97 16.71 -3.24 -8.87
C ALA A 97 15.99 -3.58 -10.17
N SER A 98 15.51 -2.58 -10.92
CA SER A 98 14.85 -2.82 -12.21
C SER A 98 15.79 -3.38 -13.25
N ILE A 99 17.08 -2.96 -13.25
CA ILE A 99 18.13 -3.48 -14.14
C ILE A 99 18.60 -4.88 -13.67
N ALA A 100 18.84 -5.04 -12.38
CA ALA A 100 19.31 -6.31 -11.80
C ALA A 100 18.23 -7.41 -11.84
N SER A 101 16.97 -7.03 -12.08
CA SER A 101 15.83 -7.96 -12.24
C SER A 101 15.80 -9.04 -11.14
N PRO A 102 15.77 -8.67 -9.85
CA PRO A 102 15.88 -9.62 -8.75
C PRO A 102 14.70 -10.59 -8.79
N GLN A 103 15.02 -11.87 -8.86
CA GLN A 103 14.04 -12.96 -8.80
C GLN A 103 14.15 -13.64 -7.45
N ARG A 104 13.03 -13.91 -6.80
CA ARG A 104 13.01 -14.54 -5.47
C ARG A 104 13.71 -15.90 -5.43
N TYR A 105 13.69 -16.61 -6.55
CA TYR A 105 14.40 -17.89 -6.70
C TYR A 105 15.92 -17.75 -6.83
N GLY A 106 16.41 -16.58 -7.17
CA GLY A 106 17.84 -16.33 -7.39
C GLY A 106 18.65 -16.12 -6.13
N LEU A 107 18.03 -15.95 -4.96
CA LEU A 107 18.69 -15.66 -3.67
C LEU A 107 19.75 -14.56 -3.80
N THR A 108 19.39 -13.47 -4.42
CA THR A 108 20.30 -12.34 -4.68
C THR A 108 20.46 -11.46 -3.43
N ALA A 109 21.44 -10.55 -3.47
CA ALA A 109 21.63 -9.54 -2.41
C ALA A 109 20.38 -8.66 -2.21
N PHE A 110 19.59 -8.40 -3.26
CA PHE A 110 18.32 -7.68 -3.14
C PHE A 110 17.30 -8.43 -2.29
N ASN A 111 17.18 -9.75 -2.47
CA ASN A 111 16.27 -10.56 -1.67
C ASN A 111 16.71 -10.61 -0.19
N PHE A 112 18.01 -10.67 0.05
CA PHE A 112 18.56 -10.60 1.41
C PHE A 112 18.26 -9.23 2.06
N LEU A 113 18.46 -8.12 1.35
CA LEU A 113 18.14 -6.78 1.85
C LEU A 113 16.64 -6.58 2.10
N GLU A 114 15.79 -7.17 1.26
CA GLU A 114 14.34 -7.17 1.47
C GLU A 114 14.00 -7.85 2.81
N ALA A 115 14.48 -9.08 3.03
CA ALA A 115 14.23 -9.81 4.27
C ALA A 115 14.76 -9.06 5.49
N LEU A 116 16.01 -8.60 5.44
CA LEU A 116 16.67 -7.87 6.53
C LEU A 116 15.92 -6.56 6.88
N SER A 117 15.47 -5.82 5.88
CA SER A 117 14.72 -4.57 6.12
C SER A 117 13.35 -4.82 6.73
N LEU A 118 12.68 -5.92 6.40
CA LEU A 118 11.44 -6.34 7.04
C LEU A 118 11.65 -6.76 8.50
N GLU A 119 12.77 -7.43 8.81
CA GLU A 119 13.15 -7.74 10.19
C GLU A 119 13.38 -6.46 11.00
N TRP A 120 14.12 -5.48 10.46
CA TRP A 120 14.33 -4.19 11.11
C TRP A 120 13.02 -3.45 11.37
N LEU A 121 12.10 -3.43 10.39
CA LEU A 121 10.78 -2.84 10.57
C LEU A 121 9.99 -3.56 11.67
N ALA A 122 9.98 -4.89 11.67
CA ALA A 122 9.32 -5.67 12.71
C ALA A 122 9.90 -5.36 14.10
N GLU A 123 11.22 -5.23 14.23
CA GLU A 123 11.86 -4.82 15.49
C GLU A 123 11.44 -3.41 15.93
N MET A 124 11.42 -2.43 15.00
CA MET A 124 11.01 -1.06 15.29
C MET A 124 9.55 -0.97 15.80
N PHE A 125 8.67 -1.84 15.34
CA PHE A 125 7.29 -1.94 15.80
C PHE A 125 7.08 -2.87 17.01
N GLY A 126 8.15 -3.51 17.53
CA GLY A 126 8.02 -4.49 18.61
C GLY A 126 7.39 -5.82 18.18
N LEU A 127 7.40 -6.13 16.90
CA LEU A 127 6.74 -7.29 16.28
C LEU A 127 7.76 -8.33 15.80
N LYS A 128 8.80 -8.61 16.59
CA LYS A 128 9.96 -9.46 16.21
C LYS A 128 9.58 -10.87 15.73
N ALA A 129 8.44 -11.37 16.16
CA ALA A 129 7.97 -12.71 15.79
C ALA A 129 7.15 -12.72 14.47
N MET A 130 6.87 -11.57 13.87
CA MET A 130 6.03 -11.46 12.69
C MET A 130 6.87 -11.40 11.41
N GLN A 131 6.41 -12.11 10.39
CA GLN A 131 6.96 -11.99 9.05
C GLN A 131 6.29 -10.83 8.31
N GLY A 132 7.11 -10.02 7.66
CA GLY A 132 6.65 -8.91 6.84
C GLY A 132 6.62 -9.24 5.34
N VAL A 133 5.87 -8.45 4.59
CA VAL A 133 5.88 -8.44 3.13
C VAL A 133 5.70 -7.01 2.62
N TYR A 134 6.50 -6.62 1.65
CA TYR A 134 6.26 -5.38 0.91
C TYR A 134 5.13 -5.54 -0.10
N SER A 135 4.38 -4.47 -0.30
CA SER A 135 3.29 -4.42 -1.27
C SER A 135 3.42 -3.18 -2.16
N SER A 136 2.67 -3.14 -3.24
CA SER A 136 2.66 -2.02 -4.19
C SER A 136 1.94 -0.75 -3.67
N GLY A 137 1.45 -0.76 -2.44
CA GLY A 137 0.80 0.38 -1.80
C GLY A 137 -0.22 -0.03 -0.75
N GLY A 138 -0.76 0.94 0.02
CA GLY A 138 -1.66 0.70 1.15
C GLY A 138 -2.92 -0.10 0.81
N SER A 139 -3.46 0.05 -0.40
CA SER A 139 -4.61 -0.75 -0.84
C SER A 139 -4.30 -2.24 -0.92
N VAL A 140 -3.12 -2.59 -1.44
CA VAL A 140 -2.67 -3.99 -1.54
C VAL A 140 -2.24 -4.50 -0.15
N ALA A 141 -1.62 -3.65 0.68
CA ALA A 141 -1.31 -4.00 2.07
C ALA A 141 -2.58 -4.40 2.84
N ASN A 142 -3.63 -3.60 2.77
CA ASN A 142 -4.92 -3.92 3.37
C ASN A 142 -5.53 -5.22 2.80
N LEU A 143 -5.43 -5.42 1.48
CA LEU A 143 -5.93 -6.63 0.83
C LEU A 143 -5.22 -7.89 1.35
N LEU A 144 -3.89 -7.84 1.46
CA LEU A 144 -3.08 -8.95 1.96
C LEU A 144 -3.37 -9.25 3.44
N ALA A 145 -3.40 -8.21 4.29
CA ALA A 145 -3.70 -8.37 5.71
C ALA A 145 -5.11 -8.95 5.94
N LEU A 146 -6.12 -8.43 5.23
CA LEU A 146 -7.49 -8.94 5.34
C LEU A 146 -7.64 -10.33 4.72
N GLY A 147 -6.84 -10.66 3.69
CA GLY A 147 -6.78 -12.01 3.13
C GLY A 147 -6.24 -13.02 4.14
N ALA A 148 -5.17 -12.68 4.83
CA ALA A 148 -4.60 -13.50 5.91
C ALA A 148 -5.58 -13.64 7.08
N ALA A 149 -6.23 -12.55 7.49
CA ALA A 149 -7.25 -12.58 8.55
C ALA A 149 -8.45 -13.46 8.17
N ARG A 150 -8.91 -13.37 6.90
CA ARG A 150 -9.95 -14.25 6.39
C ARG A 150 -9.54 -15.72 6.52
N GLN A 151 -8.36 -16.08 6.00
CA GLN A 151 -7.86 -17.45 6.05
C GLN A 151 -7.82 -17.95 7.50
N SER A 152 -7.17 -17.20 8.37
CA SER A 152 -7.05 -17.55 9.81
C SER A 152 -8.42 -17.69 10.49
N ALA A 153 -9.37 -16.79 10.22
CA ALA A 153 -10.70 -16.87 10.85
C ALA A 153 -11.46 -18.14 10.45
N PHE A 154 -11.37 -18.55 9.20
CA PHE A 154 -12.04 -19.76 8.72
C PHE A 154 -11.34 -21.03 9.18
N GLU A 155 -10.00 -21.06 9.20
CA GLU A 155 -9.24 -22.20 9.73
C GLU A 155 -9.58 -22.50 11.20
N ARG A 156 -9.80 -21.47 12.02
CA ARG A 156 -10.24 -21.63 13.42
C ARG A 156 -11.58 -22.39 13.56
N VAL A 157 -12.42 -22.32 12.55
CA VAL A 157 -13.71 -23.05 12.53
C VAL A 157 -13.68 -24.28 11.62
N GLY A 158 -12.46 -24.76 11.29
CA GLY A 158 -12.26 -26.00 10.53
C GLY A 158 -12.68 -25.87 9.04
N ARG A 159 -12.52 -24.71 8.43
CA ARG A 159 -12.86 -24.43 7.03
C ARG A 159 -11.69 -23.86 6.27
N ASP A 160 -11.67 -24.08 4.98
CA ASP A 160 -10.69 -23.50 4.06
C ASP A 160 -11.38 -22.57 3.04
N PRO A 161 -11.40 -21.26 3.26
CA PRO A 161 -12.05 -20.33 2.36
C PRO A 161 -11.33 -20.17 1.03
N ALA A 162 -10.09 -20.65 0.92
CA ALA A 162 -9.36 -20.65 -0.35
C ALA A 162 -9.83 -21.79 -1.27
N ALA A 163 -10.20 -22.95 -0.70
CA ALA A 163 -10.71 -24.10 -1.43
C ALA A 163 -12.24 -24.03 -1.64
N ASP A 164 -12.98 -23.68 -0.58
CA ASP A 164 -14.44 -23.84 -0.52
C ASP A 164 -15.21 -22.53 -0.72
N GLY A 165 -14.51 -21.39 -0.70
CA GLY A 165 -15.16 -20.08 -0.71
C GLY A 165 -15.73 -19.67 0.66
N ILE A 166 -16.62 -18.70 0.67
CA ILE A 166 -17.25 -18.14 1.87
C ILE A 166 -18.62 -18.81 2.07
N ASP A 167 -18.75 -19.65 3.09
CA ASP A 167 -19.91 -20.50 3.35
C ASP A 167 -20.85 -19.95 4.46
N ARG A 168 -20.51 -18.81 5.08
CA ARG A 168 -21.25 -18.26 6.23
C ARG A 168 -21.17 -16.73 6.31
N PRO A 169 -22.08 -16.09 7.05
CA PRO A 169 -22.00 -14.67 7.36
C PRO A 169 -20.72 -14.34 8.14
N VAL A 170 -20.07 -13.25 7.75
CA VAL A 170 -18.83 -12.77 8.33
C VAL A 170 -18.90 -11.28 8.65
N ALA A 171 -18.06 -10.80 9.57
CA ALA A 171 -17.93 -9.39 9.89
C ALA A 171 -16.46 -8.94 10.00
N LEU A 172 -16.22 -7.71 9.52
CA LEU A 172 -15.01 -6.94 9.74
C LEU A 172 -15.41 -5.66 10.46
N TYR A 173 -14.69 -5.28 11.48
CA TYR A 173 -15.02 -4.11 12.29
C TYR A 173 -14.01 -3.01 12.04
N ALA A 174 -14.46 -1.86 11.53
CA ALA A 174 -13.60 -0.73 11.23
C ALA A 174 -14.28 0.57 11.66
N SER A 175 -13.50 1.57 12.08
CA SER A 175 -14.08 2.88 12.40
C SER A 175 -14.74 3.51 11.17
N GLN A 176 -15.70 4.39 11.39
CA GLN A 176 -16.35 5.16 10.32
C GLN A 176 -15.34 6.01 9.53
N GLU A 177 -14.21 6.37 10.17
CA GLU A 177 -13.11 7.13 9.57
C GLU A 177 -12.06 6.26 8.87
N ALA A 178 -12.25 4.93 8.85
CA ALA A 178 -11.32 4.02 8.18
C ALA A 178 -11.29 4.24 6.67
N HIS A 179 -10.13 4.07 6.09
CA HIS A 179 -9.96 4.27 4.66
C HIS A 179 -10.85 3.32 3.84
N HIS A 180 -11.49 3.83 2.79
CA HIS A 180 -12.43 3.09 1.95
C HIS A 180 -11.87 1.80 1.32
N THR A 181 -10.55 1.63 1.30
CA THR A 181 -9.92 0.38 0.82
C THR A 181 -10.28 -0.84 1.64
N ILE A 182 -10.68 -0.70 2.90
CA ILE A 182 -11.18 -1.82 3.71
C ILE A 182 -12.41 -2.45 3.06
N GLN A 183 -13.40 -1.63 2.68
CA GLN A 183 -14.60 -2.11 2.00
C GLN A 183 -14.30 -2.70 0.61
N ARG A 184 -13.33 -2.10 -0.12
CA ARG A 184 -12.89 -2.63 -1.42
C ARG A 184 -12.24 -4.00 -1.25
N SER A 185 -11.34 -4.14 -0.29
CA SER A 185 -10.66 -5.41 0.00
C SER A 185 -11.66 -6.49 0.41
N ALA A 186 -12.63 -6.16 1.27
CA ALA A 186 -13.71 -7.09 1.63
C ALA A 186 -14.49 -7.57 0.40
N GLY A 187 -14.75 -6.67 -0.56
CA GLY A 187 -15.40 -7.03 -1.83
C GLY A 187 -14.55 -7.98 -2.69
N VAL A 188 -13.25 -7.67 -2.85
CA VAL A 188 -12.32 -8.50 -3.65
C VAL A 188 -12.13 -9.89 -3.05
N LEU A 189 -12.07 -9.97 -1.71
CA LEU A 189 -11.89 -11.22 -0.97
C LEU A 189 -13.16 -12.10 -0.91
N GLY A 190 -14.26 -11.67 -1.52
CA GLY A 190 -15.52 -12.41 -1.50
C GLY A 190 -16.31 -12.30 -0.19
N LEU A 191 -15.81 -11.56 0.81
CA LEU A 191 -16.50 -11.33 2.09
C LEU A 191 -17.74 -10.44 1.93
N GLY A 192 -17.72 -9.57 0.90
CA GLY A 192 -18.76 -8.59 0.62
C GLY A 192 -18.56 -7.28 1.37
N ARG A 193 -18.86 -6.14 0.70
CA ARG A 193 -18.70 -4.81 1.31
C ARG A 193 -19.59 -4.61 2.53
N ARG A 194 -20.76 -5.25 2.59
CA ARG A 194 -21.69 -5.18 3.72
C ARG A 194 -21.23 -5.94 4.96
N ALA A 195 -20.20 -6.78 4.84
CA ALA A 195 -19.58 -7.42 5.99
C ALA A 195 -18.77 -6.43 6.84
N VAL A 196 -18.38 -5.28 6.29
CA VAL A 196 -17.68 -4.24 7.07
C VAL A 196 -18.70 -3.51 7.96
N ARG A 197 -18.54 -3.64 9.26
CA ARG A 197 -19.33 -2.98 10.31
C ARG A 197 -18.68 -1.62 10.61
N PRO A 198 -19.32 -0.49 10.29
CA PRO A 198 -18.80 0.83 10.64
C PRO A 198 -19.02 1.05 12.15
N ILE A 199 -17.93 1.19 12.89
CA ILE A 199 -17.96 1.48 14.32
C ILE A 199 -17.93 3.00 14.53
N ALA A 200 -18.82 3.51 15.37
CA ALA A 200 -18.93 4.91 15.68
C ALA A 200 -17.64 5.46 16.27
N CYS A 201 -17.35 6.74 15.95
CA CYS A 201 -16.19 7.47 16.46
C CYS A 201 -16.59 8.50 17.50
N ASP A 202 -15.64 8.87 18.36
CA ASP A 202 -15.78 10.01 19.27
C ASP A 202 -15.60 11.35 18.52
N ALA A 203 -15.72 12.47 19.25
CA ALA A 203 -15.54 13.81 18.69
C ALA A 203 -14.12 14.10 18.14
N ARG A 204 -13.15 13.21 18.42
CA ARG A 204 -11.79 13.26 17.89
C ARG A 204 -11.56 12.31 16.71
N GLY A 205 -12.60 11.67 16.22
CA GLY A 205 -12.54 10.70 15.12
C GLY A 205 -11.95 9.34 15.49
N ARG A 206 -11.85 9.00 16.80
CA ARG A 206 -11.31 7.73 17.28
C ARG A 206 -12.42 6.71 17.49
N MET A 207 -12.19 5.45 17.14
CA MET A 207 -13.13 4.36 17.36
C MET A 207 -13.56 4.29 18.83
N GLN A 208 -14.86 4.19 19.07
CA GLN A 208 -15.41 3.96 20.41
C GLN A 208 -15.38 2.46 20.72
N VAL A 209 -14.59 2.07 21.73
CA VAL A 209 -14.40 0.66 22.12
C VAL A 209 -15.72 0.02 22.60
N SER A 210 -16.56 0.77 23.28
CA SER A 210 -17.88 0.29 23.72
C SER A 210 -18.81 -0.05 22.56
N GLU A 211 -18.73 0.72 21.46
CA GLU A 211 -19.51 0.44 20.24
C GLU A 211 -18.96 -0.79 19.50
N LEU A 212 -17.64 -0.96 19.51
CA LEU A 212 -16.99 -2.15 18.97
C LEU A 212 -17.43 -3.41 19.76
N GLU A 213 -17.36 -3.36 21.07
CA GLU A 213 -17.78 -4.45 21.96
C GLU A 213 -19.27 -4.80 21.75
N ARG A 214 -20.11 -3.78 21.65
CA ARG A 214 -21.53 -3.97 21.35
C ARG A 214 -21.74 -4.69 20.02
N ALA A 215 -21.06 -4.25 18.95
CA ALA A 215 -21.17 -4.85 17.63
C ALA A 215 -20.68 -6.32 17.61
N LEU A 216 -19.56 -6.61 18.28
CA LEU A 216 -19.04 -7.97 18.43
C LEU A 216 -20.06 -8.88 19.14
N ASN A 217 -20.67 -8.40 20.21
CA ASN A 217 -21.67 -9.17 20.97
C ASN A 217 -22.98 -9.39 20.17
N GLU A 218 -23.42 -8.40 19.40
CA GLU A 218 -24.57 -8.54 18.52
C GLU A 218 -24.34 -9.57 17.41
N ASP A 219 -23.20 -9.47 16.73
CA ASP A 219 -22.83 -10.40 15.66
C ASP A 219 -22.60 -11.83 16.20
N ALA A 220 -22.08 -11.97 17.41
CA ALA A 220 -21.96 -13.27 18.08
C ALA A 220 -23.31 -13.96 18.29
N ARG A 221 -24.29 -13.21 18.80
CA ARG A 221 -25.65 -13.75 19.01
C ARG A 221 -26.32 -14.12 17.68
N ALA A 222 -25.94 -13.44 16.60
CA ALA A 222 -26.42 -13.72 15.24
C ALA A 222 -25.66 -14.84 14.53
N GLY A 223 -24.64 -15.43 15.16
CA GLY A 223 -23.82 -16.49 14.57
C GLY A 223 -22.91 -16.00 13.44
N ILE A 224 -22.56 -14.71 13.40
CA ILE A 224 -21.69 -14.11 12.41
C ILE A 224 -20.24 -14.31 12.83
N LEU A 225 -19.40 -14.82 11.92
CA LEU A 225 -17.98 -15.05 12.17
C LEU A 225 -17.19 -13.74 12.13
N PRO A 226 -16.54 -13.31 13.22
CA PRO A 226 -15.64 -12.17 13.20
C PRO A 226 -14.35 -12.52 12.47
N VAL A 227 -14.00 -11.73 11.46
CA VAL A 227 -12.79 -11.93 10.65
C VAL A 227 -11.64 -11.06 11.14
N ALA A 228 -11.89 -9.76 11.33
CA ALA A 228 -10.85 -8.83 11.75
C ALA A 228 -11.45 -7.58 12.42
N ILE A 229 -10.67 -6.98 13.32
CA ILE A 229 -10.83 -5.60 13.78
C ILE A 229 -9.73 -4.76 13.15
N ILE A 230 -10.13 -3.67 12.50
CA ILE A 230 -9.21 -2.76 11.81
C ILE A 230 -9.14 -1.45 12.60
N ALA A 231 -8.07 -1.29 13.37
CA ALA A 231 -7.78 -0.08 14.12
C ALA A 231 -6.79 0.81 13.35
N ASN A 232 -6.96 2.11 13.42
CA ASN A 232 -6.16 3.08 12.68
C ASN A 232 -5.11 3.72 13.61
N ALA A 233 -3.86 3.73 13.16
CA ALA A 233 -2.77 4.49 13.79
C ALA A 233 -2.51 5.79 13.00
N GLY A 234 -3.58 6.56 12.80
CA GLY A 234 -3.64 7.76 11.98
C GLY A 234 -4.60 7.57 10.80
N THR A 235 -5.84 8.07 10.93
CA THR A 235 -6.81 8.03 9.82
C THR A 235 -6.38 8.95 8.70
N THR A 236 -6.69 8.59 7.45
CA THR A 236 -6.25 9.32 6.25
C THR A 236 -6.68 10.79 6.24
N ASN A 237 -7.90 11.10 6.70
CA ASN A 237 -8.44 12.44 6.62
C ASN A 237 -8.10 13.31 7.84
N ALA A 238 -8.06 12.74 9.04
CA ALA A 238 -7.95 13.50 10.29
C ALA A 238 -6.71 13.15 11.13
N GLY A 239 -5.94 12.13 10.75
CA GLY A 239 -4.80 11.65 11.55
C GLY A 239 -5.21 11.08 12.92
N ALA A 240 -6.49 10.75 13.12
CA ALA A 240 -6.98 10.22 14.37
C ALA A 240 -6.39 8.84 14.66
N ILE A 241 -5.94 8.62 15.89
CA ILE A 241 -5.37 7.35 16.35
C ILE A 241 -6.39 6.67 17.24
N ASP A 242 -6.84 5.50 16.83
CA ASP A 242 -7.77 4.67 17.61
C ASP A 242 -7.12 4.22 18.93
N PRO A 243 -7.88 3.88 19.96
CA PRO A 243 -7.37 3.40 21.25
C PRO A 243 -6.82 1.95 21.11
N LEU A 244 -5.66 1.81 20.42
CA LEU A 244 -5.09 0.54 19.98
C LEU A 244 -4.95 -0.48 21.12
N ARG A 245 -4.48 -0.03 22.31
CA ARG A 245 -4.32 -0.92 23.46
C ARG A 245 -5.66 -1.53 23.89
N SER A 246 -6.69 -0.71 24.10
CA SER A 246 -8.00 -1.19 24.54
C SER A 246 -8.69 -2.07 23.49
N ILE A 247 -8.48 -1.75 22.20
CA ILE A 247 -8.96 -2.60 21.10
C ILE A 247 -8.24 -3.95 21.11
N GLY A 248 -6.92 -3.96 21.34
CA GLY A 248 -6.14 -5.18 21.45
C GLY A 248 -6.54 -6.03 22.65
N GLU A 249 -6.74 -5.40 23.82
CA GLU A 249 -7.23 -6.08 25.03
C GLU A 249 -8.61 -6.73 24.79
N LEU A 250 -9.52 -6.02 24.12
CA LEU A 250 -10.84 -6.57 23.77
C LEU A 250 -10.71 -7.73 22.76
N ALA A 251 -9.86 -7.60 21.75
CA ALA A 251 -9.62 -8.66 20.77
C ALA A 251 -9.01 -9.91 21.40
N ASN A 252 -8.11 -9.74 22.38
CA ASN A 252 -7.48 -10.85 23.10
C ASN A 252 -8.45 -11.55 24.08
N ALA A 253 -9.37 -10.80 24.66
CA ALA A 253 -10.39 -11.36 25.56
C ALA A 253 -11.50 -12.11 24.80
N ASP A 254 -11.65 -11.87 23.51
CA ASP A 254 -12.65 -12.52 22.67
C ASP A 254 -12.05 -13.77 22.01
N GLU A 255 -12.38 -14.95 22.56
CA GLU A 255 -11.90 -16.24 22.06
C GLU A 255 -12.19 -16.48 20.56
N ARG A 256 -13.12 -15.73 19.98
CA ARG A 256 -13.47 -15.79 18.55
C ARG A 256 -12.50 -15.03 17.67
N ILE A 257 -11.77 -14.05 18.26
CA ILE A 257 -10.76 -13.24 17.60
C ILE A 257 -9.44 -13.53 18.32
N HIS A 258 -8.88 -14.70 18.09
CA HIS A 258 -7.57 -14.98 18.66
C HIS A 258 -6.53 -14.02 18.13
N PRO A 259 -5.68 -13.44 18.98
CA PRO A 259 -4.45 -12.82 18.52
C PRO A 259 -3.63 -13.86 17.73
N LEU A 260 -2.77 -13.38 16.86
CA LEU A 260 -1.71 -14.23 16.33
C LEU A 260 -1.01 -14.88 17.52
N PRO A 261 -0.71 -16.20 17.48
CA PRO A 261 -0.19 -16.91 18.63
C PRO A 261 0.96 -16.10 19.25
N GLU A 262 0.90 -15.89 20.57
CA GLU A 262 2.06 -15.41 21.31
C GLU A 262 3.17 -16.40 21.02
N GLN A 263 4.16 -15.96 20.28
CA GLN A 263 5.31 -16.81 20.03
C GLN A 263 6.12 -16.87 21.32
N VAL A 264 6.12 -18.06 21.89
CA VAL A 264 7.01 -18.50 22.97
C VAL A 264 8.48 -18.37 22.54
#